data_1b783fb1c8d490afedf3882633d78872
#
_entry.id   1b783fb1c8d490afedf3882633d78872
#
_cell.length_a   1.000
_cell.length_b   1.000
_cell.length_c   1.000
_cell.angle_alpha   90.00
_cell.angle_beta   90.00
_cell.angle_gamma   90.00
#
_symmetry.space_group_name_H-M   'P 1'
#
loop_
_entity.id
_entity.type
_entity.pdbx_description
1 polymer ?
#
loop_
_entity_poly.entity_id
_entity_poly.type
_entity_poly.pdbx_seq_one_letter_code
_entity_poly.pdbx_strand_id
1 'polypeptide(L)'
;EQAAPLLSLHDLAMAREAAAARSHPSWTVMAAFAEPLVGVPSVLRDAGPIAWAARNSSKPGRIGAECWVIQAGAEWSAQNLECEREDVAGRLLALFAAQARIAPPAATFLKAHRWRFALSYGESGRAQWNGDLNLGACGDWCMAGCIEGAWRSGTELARQVAASLDRAAPARQRFSRTG
;
A
#
# COMPACT_ATOMS: atom_id res chain seq x y z
N GLU A 1 1.96 9.68 7.14
CA GLU A 1 1.98 9.65 8.63
C GLU A 1 3.24 8.96 9.18
N GLN A 2 3.68 7.79 8.66
CA GLN A 2 4.86 7.06 9.18
C GLN A 2 6.19 7.78 8.88
N ALA A 3 6.30 8.51 7.79
CA ALA A 3 7.50 9.26 7.42
C ALA A 3 7.67 10.54 8.27
N ALA A 4 6.58 11.15 8.71
CA ALA A 4 6.62 12.44 9.41
C ALA A 4 7.49 12.43 10.68
N PRO A 5 7.42 11.44 11.60
CA PRO A 5 8.30 11.37 12.76
C PRO A 5 9.78 11.28 12.39
N LEU A 6 10.13 10.55 11.32
CA LEU A 6 11.51 10.42 10.87
C LEU A 6 12.03 11.73 10.28
N LEU A 7 11.21 12.40 9.46
CA LEU A 7 11.56 13.68 8.85
C LEU A 7 11.66 14.80 9.89
N SER A 8 10.86 14.76 10.97
CA SER A 8 10.85 15.80 11.99
C SER A 8 12.18 15.96 12.74
N LEU A 9 13.02 14.95 12.72
CA LEU A 9 14.37 15.00 13.31
C LEU A 9 15.34 15.85 12.47
N HIS A 10 14.99 16.14 11.23
CA HIS A 10 15.91 16.78 10.26
C HIS A 10 15.27 18.00 9.57
N ASP A 11 14.01 17.92 9.19
CA ASP A 11 13.30 18.97 8.46
C ASP A 11 11.82 19.03 8.86
N LEU A 12 11.47 20.06 9.62
CA LEU A 12 10.09 20.25 10.10
C LEU A 12 9.10 20.61 8.97
N ALA A 13 9.57 21.22 7.88
CA ALA A 13 8.69 21.56 6.76
C ALA A 13 8.29 20.30 6.02
N MET A 14 9.25 19.45 5.68
CA MET A 14 9.01 18.13 5.09
C MET A 14 8.13 17.26 6.00
N ALA A 15 8.40 17.27 7.31
CA ALA A 15 7.61 16.51 8.27
C ALA A 15 6.14 16.96 8.32
N ARG A 16 5.88 18.27 8.30
CA ARG A 16 4.51 18.82 8.26
C ARG A 16 3.77 18.42 6.99
N GLU A 17 4.43 18.49 5.84
CA GLU A 17 3.85 18.05 4.57
C GLU A 17 3.53 16.55 4.59
N ALA A 18 4.47 15.72 5.09
CA ALA A 18 4.25 14.29 5.25
C ALA A 18 3.12 13.96 6.26
N ALA A 19 2.97 14.76 7.31
CA ALA A 19 1.89 14.59 8.30
C ALA A 19 0.52 15.02 7.75
N ALA A 20 0.48 15.93 6.78
CA ALA A 20 -0.76 16.35 6.12
C ALA A 20 -1.32 15.27 5.17
N ALA A 21 -0.48 14.38 4.67
CA ALA A 21 -0.93 13.23 3.91
C ALA A 21 -1.73 12.28 4.82
N ARG A 22 -2.92 11.92 4.37
CA ARG A 22 -3.84 11.05 5.12
C ARG A 22 -3.93 9.68 4.49
N SER A 23 -4.25 8.68 5.31
CA SER A 23 -4.48 7.32 4.87
C SER A 23 -5.76 6.75 5.44
N HIS A 24 -6.44 5.94 4.65
CA HIS A 24 -7.51 5.09 5.15
C HIS A 24 -6.92 3.77 5.67
N PRO A 25 -7.45 3.21 6.76
CA PRO A 25 -7.09 1.88 7.18
C PRO A 25 -7.71 0.82 6.26
N SER A 26 -7.13 -0.38 6.29
CA SER A 26 -7.72 -1.55 5.65
C SER A 26 -7.49 -2.79 6.51
N TRP A 27 -8.56 -3.53 6.76
CA TRP A 27 -8.48 -4.88 7.23
C TRP A 27 -8.40 -5.84 6.06
N THR A 28 -7.46 -6.76 6.13
CA THR A 28 -7.24 -7.77 5.10
C THR A 28 -7.28 -9.15 5.75
N VAL A 29 -8.12 -10.04 5.23
CA VAL A 29 -8.17 -11.44 5.64
C VAL A 29 -7.51 -12.30 4.58
N MET A 30 -6.68 -13.21 5.04
CA MET A 30 -6.15 -14.33 4.26
C MET A 30 -6.86 -15.60 4.72
N ALA A 31 -7.51 -16.28 3.79
CA ALA A 31 -8.25 -17.51 4.05
C ALA A 31 -7.81 -18.62 3.11
N ALA A 32 -7.73 -19.86 3.62
CA ALA A 32 -7.59 -21.05 2.80
C ALA A 32 -8.71 -22.05 3.13
N PHE A 33 -9.10 -22.80 2.12
CA PHE A 33 -10.20 -23.76 2.20
C PHE A 33 -9.73 -25.13 1.69
N ALA A 34 -10.30 -26.20 2.23
CA ALA A 34 -10.00 -27.55 1.78
C ALA A 34 -10.51 -27.79 0.34
N GLU A 35 -11.67 -27.22 0.02
CA GLU A 35 -12.32 -27.41 -1.26
C GLU A 35 -12.46 -26.07 -2.01
N PRO A 36 -12.49 -26.09 -3.34
CA PRO A 36 -12.75 -24.91 -4.15
C PRO A 36 -14.10 -24.28 -3.88
N LEU A 37 -14.16 -22.94 -3.79
CA LEU A 37 -15.40 -22.20 -3.67
C LEU A 37 -16.11 -22.14 -5.04
N VAL A 38 -17.00 -23.09 -5.29
CA VAL A 38 -17.72 -23.22 -6.55
C VAL A 38 -18.69 -22.06 -6.75
N GLY A 39 -18.77 -21.55 -7.98
CA GLY A 39 -19.69 -20.45 -8.33
C GLY A 39 -19.23 -19.05 -7.90
N VAL A 40 -18.12 -18.94 -7.16
CA VAL A 40 -17.57 -17.64 -6.76
C VAL A 40 -16.61 -17.13 -7.83
N PRO A 41 -16.83 -15.92 -8.39
CA PRO A 41 -15.88 -15.30 -9.32
C PRO A 41 -14.50 -15.16 -8.71
N SER A 42 -13.44 -15.27 -9.52
CA SER A 42 -12.05 -15.17 -9.03
C SER A 42 -11.71 -13.81 -8.42
N VAL A 43 -12.49 -12.78 -8.73
CA VAL A 43 -12.38 -11.44 -8.16
C VAL A 43 -13.77 -10.90 -7.87
N LEU A 44 -13.95 -10.37 -6.66
CA LEU A 44 -15.11 -9.58 -6.26
C LEU A 44 -14.65 -8.14 -5.97
N ARG A 45 -15.46 -7.16 -6.37
CA ARG A 45 -15.16 -5.74 -6.18
C ARG A 45 -16.42 -4.99 -5.73
N ASP A 46 -16.17 -3.93 -4.96
CA ASP A 46 -17.14 -2.88 -4.61
C ASP A 46 -18.51 -3.41 -4.15
N ALA A 47 -18.49 -4.38 -3.28
CA ALA A 47 -19.72 -4.98 -2.82
C ALA A 47 -19.87 -4.79 -1.31
N GLY A 48 -20.39 -3.64 -0.92
CA GLY A 48 -20.67 -3.31 0.47
C GLY A 48 -19.39 -3.22 1.34
N PRO A 49 -19.34 -3.95 2.48
CA PRO A 49 -18.22 -3.88 3.40
C PRO A 49 -16.92 -4.50 2.85
N ILE A 50 -17.01 -5.33 1.79
CA ILE A 50 -15.83 -5.90 1.12
C ILE A 50 -15.52 -5.04 -0.11
N ALA A 51 -14.42 -4.29 -0.07
CA ALA A 51 -13.99 -3.50 -1.21
C ALA A 51 -13.38 -4.37 -2.32
N TRP A 52 -12.69 -5.43 -1.93
CA TRP A 52 -12.03 -6.31 -2.89
C TRP A 52 -11.80 -7.69 -2.29
N ALA A 53 -12.01 -8.72 -3.08
CA ALA A 53 -11.55 -10.06 -2.75
C ALA A 53 -11.04 -10.76 -4.01
N ALA A 54 -9.98 -11.54 -3.86
CA ALA A 54 -9.41 -12.30 -4.98
C ALA A 54 -9.00 -13.69 -4.56
N ARG A 55 -9.29 -14.63 -5.44
CA ARG A 55 -8.80 -16.00 -5.39
C ARG A 55 -7.32 -16.01 -5.74
N ASN A 56 -6.47 -16.24 -4.76
CA ASN A 56 -5.02 -16.22 -4.99
C ASN A 56 -4.56 -17.41 -5.83
N SER A 57 -5.24 -18.57 -5.72
CA SER A 57 -4.98 -19.78 -6.50
C SER A 57 -5.30 -19.62 -8.00
N SER A 58 -6.06 -18.60 -8.41
CA SER A 58 -6.34 -18.34 -9.83
C SER A 58 -5.25 -17.54 -10.55
N LYS A 59 -4.25 -17.05 -9.82
CA LYS A 59 -3.15 -16.27 -10.42
C LYS A 59 -2.17 -17.18 -11.16
N PRO A 60 -1.56 -16.71 -12.27
CA PRO A 60 -0.57 -17.51 -13.01
C PRO A 60 0.55 -18.03 -12.12
N GLY A 61 0.92 -19.31 -12.31
CA GLY A 61 2.00 -19.95 -11.56
C GLY A 61 1.67 -20.30 -10.11
N ARG A 62 0.44 -20.12 -9.64
CA ARG A 62 -0.02 -20.50 -8.30
C ARG A 62 -0.67 -21.88 -8.35
N ILE A 63 -0.03 -22.86 -7.72
CA ILE A 63 -0.54 -24.23 -7.56
C ILE A 63 -0.77 -24.46 -6.07
N GLY A 64 -1.86 -25.09 -5.69
CA GLY A 64 -2.11 -25.46 -4.28
C GLY A 64 -3.54 -25.25 -3.83
N ALA A 65 -3.70 -25.04 -2.53
CA ALA A 65 -4.98 -24.91 -1.87
C ALA A 65 -5.82 -23.73 -2.39
N GLU A 66 -7.13 -23.83 -2.22
CA GLU A 66 -8.06 -22.72 -2.47
C GLU A 66 -7.78 -21.59 -1.49
N CYS A 67 -7.15 -20.52 -1.95
CA CYS A 67 -6.71 -19.41 -1.12
C CYS A 67 -7.32 -18.09 -1.60
N TRP A 68 -7.76 -17.27 -0.64
CA TRP A 68 -8.36 -15.97 -0.88
C TRP A 68 -7.70 -14.87 -0.07
N VAL A 69 -7.63 -13.69 -0.66
CA VAL A 69 -7.34 -12.42 0.03
C VAL A 69 -8.60 -11.59 -0.04
N ILE A 70 -9.09 -11.15 1.11
CA ILE A 70 -10.35 -10.42 1.28
C ILE A 70 -10.02 -9.09 1.97
N GLN A 71 -10.30 -7.97 1.33
CA GLN A 71 -10.04 -6.64 1.86
C GLN A 71 -11.35 -5.91 2.16
N ALA A 72 -11.46 -5.44 3.38
CA ALA A 72 -12.56 -4.59 3.79
C ALA A 72 -12.42 -3.19 3.20
N GLY A 73 -13.55 -2.54 2.98
CA GLY A 73 -13.62 -1.12 2.63
C GLY A 73 -13.07 -0.21 3.74
N ALA A 74 -12.68 1.00 3.36
CA ALA A 74 -12.07 1.97 4.26
C ALA A 74 -12.98 2.33 5.45
N GLU A 75 -14.26 2.57 5.20
CA GLU A 75 -15.25 2.92 6.23
C GLU A 75 -15.42 1.78 7.23
N TRP A 76 -15.68 0.55 6.76
CA TRP A 76 -15.81 -0.61 7.63
C TRP A 76 -14.52 -0.84 8.43
N SER A 77 -13.35 -0.67 7.81
CA SER A 77 -12.06 -0.83 8.46
C SER A 77 -11.83 0.22 9.55
N ALA A 78 -12.25 1.47 9.32
CA ALA A 78 -12.15 2.55 10.31
C ALA A 78 -13.05 2.28 11.51
N GLN A 79 -14.30 1.85 11.29
CA GLN A 79 -15.26 1.53 12.34
C GLN A 79 -14.82 0.34 13.21
N ASN A 80 -14.00 -0.54 12.67
CA ASN A 80 -13.52 -1.76 13.33
C ASN A 80 -12.01 -1.75 13.59
N LEU A 81 -11.39 -0.58 13.59
CA LEU A 81 -9.93 -0.44 13.60
C LEU A 81 -9.30 -1.08 14.84
N GLU A 82 -9.93 -0.97 15.99
CA GLU A 82 -9.40 -1.47 17.26
C GLU A 82 -9.98 -2.84 17.70
N CYS A 83 -10.76 -3.49 16.82
CA CYS A 83 -11.25 -4.83 17.08
C CYS A 83 -10.12 -5.87 17.08
N GLU A 84 -10.34 -6.96 17.79
CA GLU A 84 -9.42 -8.09 17.80
C GLU A 84 -9.36 -8.78 16.44
N ARG A 85 -8.17 -9.28 16.09
CA ARG A 85 -7.90 -9.84 14.75
C ARG A 85 -8.74 -11.07 14.46
N GLU A 86 -8.94 -11.90 15.46
CA GLU A 86 -9.71 -13.14 15.38
C GLU A 86 -11.19 -12.85 15.10
N ASP A 87 -11.77 -11.87 15.78
CA ASP A 87 -13.15 -11.43 15.57
C ASP A 87 -13.33 -10.83 14.17
N VAL A 88 -12.40 -9.98 13.75
CA VAL A 88 -12.41 -9.38 12.41
C VAL A 88 -12.30 -10.45 11.34
N ALA A 89 -11.45 -11.46 11.52
CA ALA A 89 -11.30 -12.54 10.57
C ALA A 89 -12.59 -13.30 10.33
N GLY A 90 -13.28 -13.67 11.40
CA GLY A 90 -14.58 -14.35 11.31
C GLY A 90 -15.67 -13.50 10.68
N ARG A 91 -15.76 -12.23 11.08
CA ARG A 91 -16.75 -11.26 10.54
C ARG A 91 -16.54 -11.00 9.06
N LEU A 92 -15.30 -10.77 8.61
CA LEU A 92 -15.01 -10.53 7.20
C LEU A 92 -15.23 -11.78 6.35
N LEU A 93 -14.96 -12.98 6.88
CA LEU A 93 -15.30 -14.22 6.18
C LEU A 93 -16.81 -14.38 6.01
N ALA A 94 -17.60 -14.07 7.05
CA ALA A 94 -19.06 -14.12 6.97
C ALA A 94 -19.62 -13.10 5.96
N LEU A 95 -19.10 -11.87 5.95
CA LEU A 95 -19.47 -10.83 4.99
C LEU A 95 -19.10 -11.23 3.56
N PHE A 96 -17.91 -11.80 3.36
CA PHE A 96 -17.49 -12.34 2.07
C PHE A 96 -18.43 -13.44 1.57
N ALA A 97 -18.79 -14.40 2.43
CA ALA A 97 -19.70 -15.47 2.09
C ALA A 97 -21.08 -14.96 1.69
N ALA A 98 -21.63 -14.03 2.48
CA ALA A 98 -22.91 -13.38 2.18
C ALA A 98 -22.91 -12.68 0.81
N GLN A 99 -21.83 -11.95 0.52
CA GLN A 99 -21.65 -11.24 -0.74
C GLN A 99 -21.43 -12.18 -1.93
N ALA A 100 -20.68 -13.26 -1.74
CA ALA A 100 -20.48 -14.30 -2.71
C ALA A 100 -21.72 -15.20 -2.89
N ARG A 101 -22.77 -15.03 -2.05
CA ARG A 101 -24.00 -15.82 -2.03
C ARG A 101 -23.72 -17.32 -1.84
N ILE A 102 -22.80 -17.64 -0.96
CA ILE A 102 -22.47 -19.02 -0.57
C ILE A 102 -22.69 -19.20 0.94
N ALA A 103 -22.83 -20.44 1.38
CA ALA A 103 -22.77 -20.76 2.80
C ALA A 103 -21.34 -20.43 3.32
N PRO A 104 -21.19 -19.94 4.56
CA PRO A 104 -19.86 -19.66 5.11
C PRO A 104 -19.01 -20.93 5.09
N PRO A 105 -17.89 -20.93 4.34
CA PRO A 105 -17.05 -22.12 4.23
C PRO A 105 -16.20 -22.31 5.47
N ALA A 106 -15.93 -23.55 5.84
CA ALA A 106 -14.98 -23.85 6.91
C ALA A 106 -13.55 -23.57 6.39
N ALA A 107 -12.89 -22.59 6.98
CA ALA A 107 -11.53 -22.25 6.62
C ALA A 107 -10.53 -23.20 7.32
N THR A 108 -9.58 -23.74 6.56
CA THR A 108 -8.43 -24.47 7.10
C THR A 108 -7.34 -23.55 7.59
N PHE A 109 -7.34 -22.30 7.11
CA PHE A 109 -6.50 -21.22 7.57
C PHE A 109 -7.29 -19.91 7.50
N LEU A 110 -7.21 -19.10 8.55
CA LEU A 110 -7.90 -17.81 8.61
C LEU A 110 -7.08 -16.84 9.47
N LYS A 111 -6.59 -15.75 8.86
CA LYS A 111 -5.89 -14.69 9.59
C LYS A 111 -6.27 -13.32 9.07
N ALA A 112 -6.48 -12.37 9.98
CA ALA A 112 -6.65 -10.97 9.66
C ALA A 112 -5.37 -10.18 9.93
N HIS A 113 -5.11 -9.21 9.06
CA HIS A 113 -4.07 -8.21 9.21
C HIS A 113 -4.66 -6.82 9.15
N ARG A 114 -4.27 -5.97 10.11
CA ARG A 114 -4.69 -4.59 10.20
C ARG A 114 -3.65 -3.66 9.60
N TRP A 115 -4.00 -3.03 8.48
CA TRP A 115 -3.23 -1.95 7.90
C TRP A 115 -3.79 -0.62 8.40
N ARG A 116 -3.10 0.05 9.31
CA ARG A 116 -3.55 1.35 9.83
C ARG A 116 -3.42 2.45 8.78
N PHE A 117 -2.42 2.36 7.92
CA PHE A 117 -2.07 3.32 6.87
C PHE A 117 -1.98 2.58 5.54
N ALA A 118 -3.14 2.26 4.96
CA ALA A 118 -3.22 1.36 3.82
C ALA A 118 -3.36 2.06 2.47
N LEU A 119 -4.25 3.03 2.40
CA LEU A 119 -4.58 3.74 1.17
C LEU A 119 -4.32 5.22 1.39
N SER A 120 -3.19 5.68 0.89
CA SER A 120 -2.84 7.09 0.99
C SER A 120 -3.70 7.93 0.05
N TYR A 121 -4.19 9.06 0.56
CA TYR A 121 -4.77 10.10 -0.25
C TYR A 121 -4.20 11.44 0.23
N GLY A 122 -3.56 12.11 -0.65
CA GLY A 122 -2.94 13.41 -0.43
C GLY A 122 -2.27 13.81 -1.72
N GLU A 123 -2.33 15.07 -2.03
CA GLU A 123 -1.85 15.57 -3.31
C GLU A 123 -0.81 16.66 -3.07
N SER A 124 0.41 16.27 -2.68
CA SER A 124 1.53 17.21 -2.85
C SER A 124 1.92 17.32 -4.32
N GLY A 125 1.58 16.30 -5.12
CA GLY A 125 1.84 16.24 -6.56
C GLY A 125 3.33 16.07 -6.91
N ARG A 126 4.19 15.89 -5.90
CA ARG A 126 5.66 15.83 -6.08
C ARG A 126 6.33 15.03 -4.97
N ALA A 127 7.52 14.49 -5.26
CA ALA A 127 8.43 14.01 -4.25
C ALA A 127 9.00 15.17 -3.42
N GLN A 128 9.37 14.92 -2.19
CA GLN A 128 10.02 15.90 -1.33
C GLN A 128 11.54 15.78 -1.46
N TRP A 129 12.21 16.93 -1.66
CA TRP A 129 13.66 17.01 -1.71
C TRP A 129 14.17 18.29 -1.05
N ASN A 130 15.07 18.14 -0.09
CA ASN A 130 15.85 19.23 0.49
C ASN A 130 17.32 19.03 0.12
N GLY A 131 17.81 19.82 -0.83
CA GLY A 131 19.18 19.72 -1.36
C GLY A 131 20.23 20.16 -0.34
N ASP A 132 19.93 21.05 0.58
CA ASP A 132 20.89 21.54 1.58
C ASP A 132 21.17 20.45 2.63
N LEU A 133 20.16 19.65 2.96
CA LEU A 133 20.26 18.54 3.90
C LEU A 133 20.56 17.20 3.21
N ASN A 134 20.55 17.15 1.88
CA ASN A 134 20.60 15.90 1.10
C ASN A 134 19.53 14.89 1.59
N LEU A 135 18.36 15.41 1.93
CA LEU A 135 17.25 14.66 2.46
C LEU A 135 16.11 14.58 1.47
N GLY A 136 15.59 13.38 1.23
CA GLY A 136 14.45 13.18 0.34
C GLY A 136 13.44 12.19 0.89
N ALA A 137 12.18 12.38 0.49
CA ALA A 137 11.10 11.45 0.77
C ALA A 137 10.19 11.29 -0.44
N CYS A 138 9.78 10.05 -0.71
CA CYS A 138 8.85 9.69 -1.77
C CYS A 138 7.94 8.56 -1.31
N GLY A 139 6.87 8.36 -2.05
CA GLY A 139 5.89 7.32 -1.81
C GLY A 139 4.61 7.61 -2.60
N ASP A 140 3.65 6.70 -2.53
CA ASP A 140 2.33 6.90 -3.12
C ASP A 140 1.61 8.14 -2.56
N TRP A 141 1.80 8.43 -1.28
CA TRP A 141 1.27 9.59 -0.58
C TRP A 141 1.73 10.94 -1.15
N CYS A 142 2.81 10.96 -1.93
CA CYS A 142 3.31 12.18 -2.59
C CYS A 142 2.56 12.52 -3.88
N MET A 143 1.89 11.57 -4.51
CA MET A 143 1.25 11.78 -5.83
C MET A 143 -0.17 11.26 -5.87
N ALA A 144 -0.32 9.94 -5.95
CA ALA A 144 -1.61 9.26 -5.99
C ALA A 144 -1.48 7.96 -5.21
N GLY A 145 -2.45 7.62 -4.37
CA GLY A 145 -2.43 6.46 -3.49
C GLY A 145 -2.45 5.11 -4.24
N CYS A 146 -1.51 4.91 -5.15
CA CYS A 146 -1.39 3.71 -5.97
C CYS A 146 0.09 3.39 -6.29
N ILE A 147 0.32 2.19 -6.79
CA ILE A 147 1.67 1.71 -7.14
C ILE A 147 2.36 2.63 -8.16
N GLU A 148 1.61 3.11 -9.15
CA GLU A 148 2.15 4.05 -10.15
C GLU A 148 2.56 5.39 -9.50
N GLY A 149 1.76 5.90 -8.58
CA GLY A 149 2.09 7.11 -7.82
C GLY A 149 3.39 6.95 -7.02
N ALA A 150 3.57 5.81 -6.35
CA ALA A 150 4.80 5.48 -5.65
C ALA A 150 6.01 5.43 -6.60
N TRP A 151 5.86 4.76 -7.74
CA TRP A 151 6.93 4.68 -8.75
C TRP A 151 7.29 6.05 -9.35
N ARG A 152 6.30 6.86 -9.68
CA ARG A 152 6.51 8.20 -10.24
C ARG A 152 7.22 9.11 -9.24
N SER A 153 6.80 9.13 -7.98
CA SER A 153 7.44 9.96 -6.95
C SER A 153 8.89 9.51 -6.68
N GLY A 154 9.14 8.20 -6.65
CA GLY A 154 10.50 7.67 -6.52
C GLY A 154 11.40 8.04 -7.71
N THR A 155 10.85 7.97 -8.93
CA THR A 155 11.58 8.37 -10.15
C THR A 155 11.90 9.87 -10.16
N GLU A 156 10.96 10.70 -9.70
CA GLU A 156 11.18 12.13 -9.58
C GLU A 156 12.28 12.44 -8.56
N LEU A 157 12.20 11.84 -7.37
CA LEU A 157 13.23 12.02 -6.35
C LEU A 157 14.60 11.58 -6.85
N ALA A 158 14.71 10.45 -7.53
CA ALA A 158 15.96 9.96 -8.09
C ALA A 158 16.60 10.96 -9.06
N ARG A 159 15.78 11.61 -9.90
CA ARG A 159 16.28 12.68 -10.82
C ARG A 159 16.79 13.89 -10.04
N GLN A 160 16.12 14.32 -8.98
CA GLN A 160 16.54 15.45 -8.15
C GLN A 160 17.87 15.14 -7.43
N VAL A 161 18.01 13.93 -6.89
CA VAL A 161 19.25 13.45 -6.25
C VAL A 161 20.38 13.42 -7.27
N ALA A 162 20.19 12.83 -8.46
CA ALA A 162 21.20 12.77 -9.51
C ALA A 162 21.67 14.18 -9.92
N ALA A 163 20.73 15.09 -10.17
CA ALA A 163 21.04 16.48 -10.51
C ALA A 163 21.79 17.22 -9.38
N SER A 164 21.57 16.87 -8.13
CA SER A 164 22.30 17.42 -6.99
C SER A 164 23.74 16.90 -6.95
N LEU A 165 23.93 15.61 -7.17
CA LEU A 165 25.26 14.99 -7.22
C LEU A 165 26.10 15.51 -8.39
N ASP A 166 25.50 15.71 -9.56
CA ASP A 166 26.19 16.26 -10.75
C ASP A 166 26.66 17.70 -10.49
N ARG A 167 25.89 18.50 -9.75
CA ARG A 167 26.29 19.86 -9.36
C ARG A 167 27.41 19.86 -8.31
N ALA A 168 27.43 18.87 -7.42
CA ALA A 168 28.45 18.75 -6.38
C ALA A 168 29.76 18.12 -6.91
N ALA A 169 29.74 17.45 -8.05
CA ALA A 169 30.92 16.85 -8.64
C ALA A 169 31.91 17.97 -9.09
N PRO A 170 33.20 17.96 -8.64
CA PRO A 170 34.16 18.89 -9.11
C PRO A 170 34.30 18.78 -10.65
N ALA A 171 34.39 19.92 -11.34
CA ALA A 171 34.57 19.97 -12.79
C ALA A 171 35.72 19.04 -13.17
N ARG A 172 35.43 17.91 -13.80
CA ARG A 172 36.46 17.00 -14.31
C ARG A 172 37.28 17.84 -15.29
N GLN A 173 38.54 18.09 -14.95
CA GLN A 173 39.53 18.68 -15.86
C GLN A 173 39.44 17.86 -17.15
N ARG A 174 38.93 18.49 -18.21
CA ARG A 174 39.06 17.98 -19.57
C ARG A 174 40.54 18.07 -19.90
N PHE A 175 41.29 17.00 -19.67
CA PHE A 175 42.59 16.88 -20.30
C PHE A 175 42.36 16.81 -21.79
N SER A 176 42.58 17.96 -22.48
CA SER A 176 42.75 18.00 -23.90
C SER A 176 44.05 17.26 -24.19
N ARG A 177 43.98 16.06 -24.75
CA ARG A 177 45.10 15.46 -25.46
C ARG A 177 45.31 16.26 -26.73
N THR A 178 46.18 17.25 -26.67
CA THR A 178 46.90 17.78 -27.84
C THR A 178 48.22 17.05 -27.88
N GLY A 179 48.44 16.28 -28.94
CA GLY A 179 49.64 15.56 -29.25
C GLY A 179 49.41 14.72 -30.50
#